data_eaaee1c41b8d8d08172b6c0f9b0c9975
#
_entry.id   eaaee1c41b8d8d08172b6c0f9b0c9975
#
_cell.length_a   1.000
_cell.length_b   1.000
_cell.length_c   1.000
_cell.angle_alpha   90.00
_cell.angle_beta   90.00
_cell.angle_gamma   90.00
#
_symmetry.space_group_name_H-M   'P 1'
#
loop_
_entity.id
_entity.type
_entity.pdbx_description
1 polymer ?
#
loop_
_entity_poly.entity_id
_entity_poly.type
_entity_poly.pdbx_seq_one_letter_code
_entity_poly.pdbx_strand_id
1 'polypeptide(L)'
;MTGLTLDTGALIALERGNRVVAAVLQRAIAANADVALPTTVIAQAMRDPAKQVALNVLMRTSATDIVDLDQPNAVAVGRMLAVSGTSDITDAHVAVTATSRNHTIATNDPGDLAALAPNCKLIQV
;
A
#
# COMPACT_ATOMS: atom_id res chain seq x y z
N MET A 1 1.74 -12.24 11.23
CA MET A 1 1.76 -11.18 10.17
C MET A 1 2.90 -10.23 10.50
N THR A 2 3.84 -10.06 9.57
CA THR A 2 5.00 -9.17 9.77
C THR A 2 4.65 -7.72 9.50
N GLY A 3 3.75 -7.47 8.58
CA GLY A 3 3.29 -6.12 8.26
C GLY A 3 2.37 -6.11 7.05
N LEU A 4 1.80 -4.95 6.79
CA LEU A 4 0.80 -4.74 5.75
C LEU A 4 1.15 -3.47 4.95
N THR A 5 1.18 -3.57 3.64
CA THR A 5 1.26 -2.41 2.74
C THR A 5 -0.05 -2.29 1.98
N LEU A 6 -0.59 -1.08 1.91
CA LEU A 6 -1.86 -0.80 1.26
C LEU A 6 -1.61 -0.16 -0.10
N ASP A 7 -2.27 -0.65 -1.15
CA ASP A 7 -2.28 0.01 -2.45
C ASP A 7 -3.44 1.00 -2.57
N THR A 8 -3.52 1.69 -3.70
CA THR A 8 -4.57 2.68 -3.96
C THR A 8 -5.96 2.06 -3.91
N GLY A 9 -6.13 0.89 -4.53
CA GLY A 9 -7.41 0.20 -4.54
C GLY A 9 -7.88 -0.19 -3.14
N ALA A 10 -6.94 -0.60 -2.27
CA ALA A 10 -7.26 -0.91 -0.88
C ALA A 10 -7.75 0.33 -0.11
N LEU A 11 -7.11 1.49 -0.32
CA LEU A 11 -7.56 2.74 0.32
C LEU A 11 -8.94 3.18 -0.18
N ILE A 12 -9.17 3.08 -1.47
CA ILE A 12 -10.49 3.41 -2.05
C ILE A 12 -11.56 2.47 -1.49
N ALA A 13 -11.25 1.18 -1.38
CA ALA A 13 -12.15 0.20 -0.79
C ALA A 13 -12.45 0.53 0.68
N LEU A 14 -11.44 0.93 1.45
CA LEU A 14 -11.60 1.32 2.85
C LEU A 14 -12.56 2.52 2.99
N GLU A 15 -12.41 3.54 2.14
CA GLU A 15 -13.30 4.71 2.14
C GLU A 15 -14.73 4.35 1.78
N ARG A 16 -14.93 3.33 0.96
CA ARG A 16 -16.25 2.84 0.57
C ARG A 16 -16.89 1.90 1.58
N GLY A 17 -16.24 1.67 2.72
CA GLY A 17 -16.74 0.80 3.77
C GLY A 17 -16.53 -0.70 3.53
N ASN A 18 -15.54 -1.07 2.72
CA ASN A 18 -15.21 -2.47 2.48
C ASN A 18 -14.80 -3.15 3.79
N ARG A 19 -15.50 -4.25 4.12
CA ARG A 19 -15.28 -4.94 5.39
C ARG A 19 -14.01 -5.77 5.41
N VAL A 20 -13.57 -6.26 4.26
CA VAL A 20 -12.36 -7.11 4.18
C VAL A 20 -11.12 -6.29 4.51
N VAL A 21 -10.94 -5.15 3.86
CA VAL A 21 -9.78 -4.28 4.12
C VAL A 21 -9.82 -3.74 5.56
N ALA A 22 -10.99 -3.38 6.07
CA ALA A 22 -11.12 -2.93 7.46
C ALA A 22 -10.71 -4.02 8.45
N ALA A 23 -11.13 -5.26 8.24
CA ALA A 23 -10.78 -6.39 9.10
C ALA A 23 -9.28 -6.71 9.05
N VAL A 24 -8.70 -6.71 7.85
CA VAL A 24 -7.25 -6.94 7.66
C VAL A 24 -6.44 -5.86 8.38
N LEU A 25 -6.85 -4.60 8.23
CA LEU A 25 -6.18 -3.46 8.87
C LEU A 25 -6.28 -3.52 10.40
N GLN A 26 -7.47 -3.82 10.93
CA GLN A 26 -7.68 -3.97 12.38
C GLN A 26 -6.84 -5.11 12.95
N ARG A 27 -6.73 -6.23 12.24
CA ARG A 27 -5.91 -7.37 12.66
C ARG A 27 -4.43 -6.99 12.70
N ALA A 28 -3.94 -6.25 11.71
CA ALA A 28 -2.55 -5.78 11.67
C ALA A 28 -2.26 -4.86 12.85
N ILE A 29 -3.14 -3.90 13.13
CA ILE A 29 -2.99 -2.96 14.24
C ILE A 29 -3.02 -3.70 15.59
N ALA A 30 -3.95 -4.62 15.76
CA ALA A 30 -4.07 -5.40 17.01
C ALA A 30 -2.83 -6.28 17.27
N ALA A 31 -2.16 -6.74 16.22
CA ALA A 31 -0.94 -7.53 16.32
C ALA A 31 0.33 -6.69 16.43
N ASN A 32 0.22 -5.36 16.54
CA ASN A 32 1.36 -4.42 16.48
C ASN A 32 2.21 -4.60 15.22
N ALA A 33 1.59 -5.02 14.12
CA ALA A 33 2.27 -5.14 12.85
C ALA A 33 2.49 -3.75 12.23
N ASP A 34 3.55 -3.61 11.46
CA ASP A 34 3.83 -2.39 10.71
C ASP A 34 2.79 -2.22 9.58
N VAL A 35 2.16 -1.06 9.50
CA VAL A 35 1.25 -0.70 8.41
C VAL A 35 1.92 0.38 7.59
N ALA A 36 2.31 0.05 6.36
CA ALA A 36 3.01 0.97 5.47
C ALA A 36 2.05 1.58 4.46
N LEU A 37 2.12 2.90 4.32
CA LEU A 37 1.31 3.68 3.39
C LEU A 37 2.23 4.52 2.51
N PRO A 38 2.50 4.10 1.25
CA PRO A 38 3.33 4.87 0.35
C PRO A 38 2.70 6.22 -0.01
N THR A 39 3.51 7.27 -0.07
CA THR A 39 3.00 8.62 -0.39
C THR A 39 2.38 8.71 -1.78
N THR A 40 2.86 7.93 -2.75
CA THR A 40 2.27 7.86 -4.09
C THR A 40 0.84 7.31 -4.05
N VAL A 41 0.57 6.37 -3.15
CA VAL A 41 -0.78 5.84 -2.91
C VAL A 41 -1.69 6.93 -2.35
N ILE A 42 -1.20 7.72 -1.39
CA ILE A 42 -1.94 8.87 -0.86
C ILE A 42 -2.29 9.84 -1.99
N ALA A 43 -1.31 10.20 -2.80
CA ALA A 43 -1.51 11.14 -3.91
C ALA A 43 -2.53 10.63 -4.92
N GLN A 44 -2.54 9.33 -5.19
CA GLN A 44 -3.48 8.74 -6.14
C GLN A 44 -4.88 8.57 -5.55
N ALA A 45 -5.01 8.25 -4.27
CA ALA A 45 -6.29 8.03 -3.61
C ALA A 45 -6.98 9.32 -3.15
N MET A 46 -6.20 10.35 -2.78
CA MET A 46 -6.72 11.60 -2.27
C MET A 46 -7.37 12.43 -3.39
N ARG A 47 -8.67 12.64 -3.32
CA ARG A 47 -9.43 13.41 -4.32
C ARG A 47 -10.38 14.42 -3.69
N ASP A 48 -10.92 14.10 -2.52
CA ASP A 48 -11.83 14.98 -1.77
C ASP A 48 -11.50 14.86 -0.29
N PRO A 49 -10.48 15.61 0.19
CA PRO A 49 -9.98 15.45 1.56
C PRO A 49 -11.05 15.65 2.63
N ALA A 50 -12.02 16.53 2.38
CA ALA A 50 -13.07 16.82 3.37
C ALA A 50 -14.00 15.61 3.60
N LYS A 51 -14.10 14.70 2.61
CA LYS A 51 -15.00 13.55 2.67
C LYS A 51 -14.27 12.23 2.93
N GLN A 52 -12.95 12.21 2.80
CA GLN A 52 -12.14 10.99 2.94
C GLN A 52 -11.71 10.78 4.39
N VAL A 53 -12.67 10.51 5.25
CA VAL A 53 -12.46 10.39 6.70
C VAL A 53 -11.55 9.21 7.04
N ALA A 54 -11.77 8.04 6.44
CA ALA A 54 -10.99 6.84 6.74
C ALA A 54 -9.52 7.02 6.37
N LEU A 55 -9.22 7.63 5.22
CA LEU A 55 -7.86 7.94 4.81
C LEU A 55 -7.20 8.93 5.78
N ASN A 56 -7.91 9.98 6.18
CA ASN A 56 -7.39 10.96 7.12
C ASN A 56 -7.09 10.32 8.49
N VAL A 57 -7.96 9.45 8.98
CA VAL A 57 -7.73 8.72 10.23
C VAL A 57 -6.51 7.81 10.11
N LEU A 58 -6.42 7.07 9.01
CA LEU A 58 -5.28 6.16 8.78
C LEU A 58 -3.95 6.91 8.78
N MET A 59 -3.87 8.06 8.12
CA MET A 59 -2.64 8.87 8.08
C MET A 59 -2.21 9.37 9.47
N ARG A 60 -3.15 9.52 10.40
CA ARG A 60 -2.88 9.99 11.78
C ARG A 60 -2.68 8.86 12.77
N THR A 61 -2.95 7.63 12.39
CA THR A 61 -2.81 6.48 13.27
C THR A 61 -1.35 6.19 13.53
N SER A 62 -0.97 6.03 14.80
CA SER A 62 0.42 5.79 15.19
C SER A 62 1.00 4.49 14.64
N ALA A 63 0.14 3.51 14.32
CA ALA A 63 0.55 2.25 13.70
C ALA A 63 0.93 2.40 12.23
N THR A 64 0.56 3.52 11.59
CA THR A 64 0.81 3.75 10.17
C THR A 64 2.16 4.44 9.98
N ASP A 65 3.01 3.83 9.17
CA ASP A 65 4.25 4.41 8.69
C ASP A 65 4.05 4.91 7.26
N ILE A 66 4.17 6.23 7.07
CA ILE A 66 4.05 6.86 5.75
C ILE A 66 5.41 6.77 5.08
N VAL A 67 5.46 6.11 3.92
CA VAL A 67 6.69 5.82 3.20
C VAL A 67 6.84 6.76 2.02
N ASP A 68 7.77 7.71 2.17
CA ASP A 68 8.02 8.71 1.13
C ASP A 68 8.66 8.10 -0.11
N LEU A 69 8.33 8.66 -1.27
CA LEU A 69 9.07 8.40 -2.50
C LEU A 69 10.31 9.30 -2.52
N ASP A 70 11.25 9.01 -1.63
CA ASP A 70 12.53 9.70 -1.54
C ASP A 70 13.49 9.23 -2.65
N GLN A 71 14.71 9.76 -2.69
CA GLN A 71 15.64 9.42 -3.74
C GLN A 71 15.99 7.91 -3.78
N PRO A 72 16.33 7.25 -2.67
CA PRO A 72 16.58 5.81 -2.70
C PRO A 72 15.39 4.99 -3.18
N ASN A 73 14.19 5.31 -2.72
CA ASN A 73 12.97 4.64 -3.16
C ASN A 73 12.66 4.93 -4.62
N ALA A 74 12.86 6.15 -5.09
CA ALA A 74 12.66 6.52 -6.49
C ALA A 74 13.58 5.72 -7.42
N VAL A 75 14.84 5.53 -7.02
CA VAL A 75 15.80 4.70 -7.79
C VAL A 75 15.34 3.26 -7.82
N ALA A 76 14.93 2.70 -6.68
CA ALA A 76 14.43 1.33 -6.61
C ALA A 76 13.17 1.11 -7.45
N VAL A 77 12.24 2.06 -7.42
CA VAL A 77 11.04 2.06 -8.26
C VAL A 77 11.41 2.07 -9.74
N GLY A 78 12.30 2.97 -10.14
CA GLY A 78 12.75 3.07 -11.54
C GLY A 78 13.39 1.76 -12.03
N ARG A 79 14.22 1.13 -11.21
CA ARG A 79 14.85 -0.15 -11.54
C ARG A 79 13.81 -1.27 -11.70
N MET A 80 12.83 -1.32 -10.80
CA MET A 80 11.76 -2.31 -10.88
C MET A 80 10.94 -2.16 -12.15
N LEU A 81 10.59 -0.93 -12.52
CA LEU A 81 9.84 -0.64 -13.75
C LEU A 81 10.65 -0.98 -15.00
N ALA A 82 11.95 -0.73 -14.99
CA ALA A 82 12.83 -1.10 -16.11
C ALA A 82 12.88 -2.61 -16.33
N VAL A 83 12.93 -3.39 -15.25
CA VAL A 83 12.96 -4.86 -15.32
C VAL A 83 11.61 -5.43 -15.75
N SER A 84 10.52 -4.90 -15.19
CA SER A 84 9.17 -5.41 -15.46
C SER A 84 8.60 -4.95 -16.82
N GLY A 85 9.15 -3.88 -17.39
CA GLY A 85 8.64 -3.29 -18.62
C GLY A 85 7.32 -2.56 -18.44
N THR A 86 6.96 -2.19 -17.21
CA THR A 86 5.73 -1.43 -16.89
C THR A 86 6.07 0.01 -16.52
N SER A 87 5.06 0.84 -16.32
CA SER A 87 5.24 2.28 -16.08
C SER A 87 4.47 2.82 -14.87
N ASP A 88 3.79 1.98 -14.10
CA ASP A 88 2.99 2.44 -12.95
C ASP A 88 3.89 2.66 -11.74
N ILE A 89 4.21 3.94 -11.48
CA ILE A 89 5.08 4.35 -10.38
C ILE A 89 4.46 3.98 -9.02
N THR A 90 3.15 4.14 -8.88
CA THR A 90 2.47 3.86 -7.61
C THR A 90 2.51 2.37 -7.27
N ASP A 91 2.18 1.51 -8.22
CA ASP A 91 2.28 0.06 -8.03
C ASP A 91 3.71 -0.38 -7.70
N ALA A 92 4.69 0.19 -8.40
CA ALA A 92 6.09 -0.11 -8.12
C ALA A 92 6.52 0.39 -6.73
N HIS A 93 6.04 1.54 -6.28
CA HIS A 93 6.33 2.04 -4.93
C HIS A 93 5.72 1.12 -3.86
N VAL A 94 4.49 0.64 -4.07
CA VAL A 94 3.88 -0.37 -3.20
C VAL A 94 4.73 -1.64 -3.17
N ALA A 95 5.12 -2.15 -4.33
CA ALA A 95 5.93 -3.37 -4.44
C ALA A 95 7.30 -3.24 -3.80
N VAL A 96 8.00 -2.13 -4.01
CA VAL A 96 9.31 -1.85 -3.37
C VAL A 96 9.15 -1.81 -1.85
N THR A 97 8.16 -1.09 -1.35
CA THR A 97 7.89 -0.97 0.09
C THR A 97 7.63 -2.33 0.71
N ALA A 98 6.71 -3.10 0.14
CA ALA A 98 6.33 -4.41 0.67
C ALA A 98 7.48 -5.42 0.60
N THR A 99 8.21 -5.44 -0.51
CA THR A 99 9.34 -6.37 -0.69
C THR A 99 10.44 -6.09 0.32
N SER A 100 10.81 -4.83 0.52
CA SER A 100 11.88 -4.46 1.45
C SER A 100 11.53 -4.74 2.91
N ARG A 101 10.25 -4.75 3.25
CA ARG A 101 9.74 -4.97 4.62
C ARG A 101 9.19 -6.38 4.85
N ASN A 102 9.15 -7.20 3.81
CA ASN A 102 8.50 -8.51 3.84
C ASN A 102 7.03 -8.43 4.29
N HIS A 103 6.31 -7.45 3.76
CA HIS A 103 4.91 -7.22 4.06
C HIS A 103 3.98 -8.05 3.17
N THR A 104 2.76 -8.27 3.67
CA THR A 104 1.61 -8.62 2.84
C THR A 104 1.06 -7.36 2.19
N ILE A 105 0.63 -7.45 0.94
CA ILE A 105 0.00 -6.32 0.21
C ILE A 105 -1.51 -6.53 0.19
N ALA A 106 -2.27 -5.54 0.66
CA ALA A 106 -3.71 -5.48 0.45
C ALA A 106 -3.98 -4.73 -0.86
N THR A 107 -4.67 -5.37 -1.79
CA THR A 107 -4.88 -4.85 -3.15
C THR A 107 -6.22 -5.31 -3.71
N ASN A 108 -6.82 -4.51 -4.59
CA ASN A 108 -7.96 -4.96 -5.40
C ASN A 108 -7.52 -5.49 -6.78
N ASP A 109 -6.22 -5.40 -7.10
CA ASP A 109 -5.66 -5.87 -8.37
C ASP A 109 -4.42 -6.74 -8.11
N PRO A 110 -4.62 -7.99 -7.67
CA PRO A 110 -3.49 -8.85 -7.32
C PRO A 110 -2.61 -9.22 -8.51
N GLY A 111 -3.14 -9.20 -9.73
CA GLY A 111 -2.38 -9.56 -10.93
C GLY A 111 -1.19 -8.64 -11.17
N ASP A 112 -1.42 -7.34 -11.16
CA ASP A 112 -0.36 -6.34 -11.39
C ASP A 112 0.69 -6.38 -10.28
N LEU A 113 0.26 -6.50 -9.03
CA LEU A 113 1.18 -6.56 -7.90
C LEU A 113 1.96 -7.88 -7.83
N ALA A 114 1.37 -9.00 -8.25
CA ALA A 114 2.06 -10.30 -8.28
C ALA A 114 3.25 -10.27 -9.25
N ALA A 115 3.11 -9.56 -10.37
CA ALA A 115 4.19 -9.40 -11.34
C ALA A 115 5.37 -8.60 -10.78
N LEU A 116 5.08 -7.56 -9.98
CA LEU A 116 6.11 -6.69 -9.42
C LEU A 116 6.70 -7.21 -8.11
N ALA A 117 5.91 -7.92 -7.31
CA ALA A 117 6.30 -8.42 -5.99
C ALA A 117 5.97 -9.91 -5.86
N PRO A 118 6.65 -10.79 -6.62
CA PRO A 118 6.29 -12.21 -6.69
C PRO A 118 6.47 -12.96 -5.36
N ASN A 119 7.27 -12.44 -4.45
CA ASN A 119 7.54 -13.08 -3.16
C ASN A 119 6.68 -12.53 -2.02
N CYS A 120 5.85 -11.54 -2.27
CA CYS A 120 4.93 -11.00 -1.28
C CYS A 120 3.60 -11.74 -1.29
N LYS A 121 3.02 -11.94 -0.10
CA LYS A 121 1.64 -12.38 0.02
C LYS A 121 0.71 -11.25 -0.41
N LEU A 122 -0.36 -11.60 -1.10
CA LEU A 122 -1.38 -10.65 -1.53
C LEU A 122 -2.70 -11.02 -0.88
N ILE A 123 -3.41 -10.02 -0.37
CA ILE A 123 -4.78 -10.16 0.11
C ILE A 123 -5.66 -9.32 -0.80
N GLN A 124 -6.60 -9.97 -1.49
CA GLN A 124 -7.55 -9.26 -2.33
C GLN A 124 -8.65 -8.64 -1.47
N VAL A 125 -8.89 -7.36 -1.68
CA VAL A 125 -9.89 -6.60 -0.94
C VAL A 125 -10.94 -5.97 -1.84
#